data_e5cd0ab57b663b9c9d7ef58efe6014e3
#
_entry.id   e5cd0ab57b663b9c9d7ef58efe6014e3
#
_cell.length_a   1.000
_cell.length_b   1.000
_cell.length_c   1.000
_cell.angle_alpha   90.00
_cell.angle_beta   90.00
_cell.angle_gamma   90.00
#
_symmetry.space_group_name_H-M   'P 1'
#
loop_
_entity.id
_entity.type
_entity.pdbx_description
1 polymer ?
#
loop_
_entity_poly.entity_id
_entity_poly.type
_entity_poly.pdbx_seq_one_letter_code
_entity_poly.pdbx_strand_id
1 'polypeptide(L)'
;MSADATNLPTTKAAVEDVGQIPQWQLMVRRFRRSRLSVIGLYVLIVLYVIMIFSDFLAPYDHNKLDSNYAWAPPAKIAIVDGQLVTFKLKQTLDEVRFEWFYTADETQPLPIKFFVKGYEYRFLGFIPMDIHLFGVEEGYQNNIIGADKDGKDVFSRLLKGSQISLTLGFIGVLISVAIGSVIGTASGYFGGAIDNLIQRLIELLRSFPDVPLFLALAAALPPGVKIEVRFFLITLIIALIQWTGLAREVRGKVLSYRNSDYTAAAVAAGASHWHIITRHLLPNSMSHIVVVGTLSIPGAIGSETALSFLGLGILPPAVSWGVMLRDAQTVEAITSYPWMLLPVGVLIVTVFSFYLLGDGIRDAVDPYA
;
A
#
# COMPACT_ATOMS: atom_id res chain seq x y z
N MET A 1 -56.26 -10.61 53.30
CA MET A 1 -56.03 -9.88 52.05
C MET A 1 -54.59 -10.11 51.67
N SER A 2 -54.36 -11.09 50.81
CA SER A 2 -53.07 -11.48 50.26
C SER A 2 -52.78 -10.62 49.03
N ALA A 3 -51.71 -9.90 49.03
CA ALA A 3 -51.23 -9.16 47.86
C ALA A 3 -50.22 -10.02 47.06
N ASP A 4 -50.62 -10.27 45.84
CA ASP A 4 -49.90 -10.98 44.78
C ASP A 4 -48.53 -10.40 44.52
N ALA A 5 -47.46 -11.20 44.66
CA ALA A 5 -46.13 -10.89 44.19
C ALA A 5 -46.03 -11.22 42.70
N THR A 6 -46.35 -10.23 41.90
CA THR A 6 -46.40 -10.27 40.45
C THR A 6 -45.04 -10.49 39.81
N ASN A 7 -45.00 -11.51 38.98
CA ASN A 7 -44.11 -11.80 37.85
C ASN A 7 -43.39 -10.58 37.27
N LEU A 8 -42.11 -10.44 37.60
CA LEU A 8 -41.15 -9.68 36.79
C LEU A 8 -40.69 -10.61 35.67
N PRO A 9 -40.72 -10.20 34.39
CA PRO A 9 -40.19 -10.98 33.30
C PRO A 9 -38.67 -11.03 33.47
N THR A 10 -38.14 -12.20 33.84
CA THR A 10 -36.74 -12.52 33.76
C THR A 10 -36.34 -12.60 32.26
N THR A 11 -35.98 -11.47 31.68
CA THR A 11 -35.20 -11.45 30.45
C THR A 11 -33.87 -12.13 30.77
N LYS A 12 -33.83 -13.44 30.55
CA LYS A 12 -32.57 -14.15 30.36
C LYS A 12 -31.92 -13.62 29.09
N ALA A 13 -31.33 -12.42 29.17
CA ALA A 13 -30.24 -12.09 28.30
C ALA A 13 -29.17 -13.17 28.57
N ALA A 14 -28.94 -14.03 27.60
CA ALA A 14 -27.88 -15.00 27.69
C ALA A 14 -26.59 -14.20 27.94
N VAL A 15 -26.12 -14.24 29.19
CA VAL A 15 -24.76 -13.79 29.53
C VAL A 15 -23.87 -14.80 28.81
N GLU A 16 -23.49 -14.48 27.56
CA GLU A 16 -22.42 -15.22 26.88
C GLU A 16 -21.25 -15.21 27.85
N ASP A 17 -20.84 -16.39 28.26
CA ASP A 17 -19.71 -16.56 29.18
C ASP A 17 -18.45 -16.06 28.49
N VAL A 18 -18.15 -14.78 28.68
CA VAL A 18 -17.04 -14.05 28.01
C VAL A 18 -15.70 -14.70 28.33
N GLY A 19 -15.63 -15.51 29.42
CA GLY A 19 -14.43 -16.27 29.79
C GLY A 19 -14.09 -17.45 28.87
N GLN A 20 -15.03 -17.91 28.03
CA GLN A 20 -14.82 -19.03 27.11
C GLN A 20 -14.50 -18.59 25.68
N ILE A 21 -14.60 -17.28 25.36
CA ILE A 21 -14.36 -16.78 24.00
C ILE A 21 -12.87 -16.59 23.78
N PRO A 22 -12.23 -17.21 22.78
CA PRO A 22 -10.84 -17.01 22.45
C PRO A 22 -10.54 -15.53 22.18
N GLN A 23 -9.41 -15.03 22.65
CA GLN A 23 -9.02 -13.60 22.56
C GLN A 23 -9.12 -13.05 21.12
N TRP A 24 -8.73 -13.83 20.11
CA TRP A 24 -8.82 -13.41 18.71
C TRP A 24 -10.26 -13.15 18.25
N GLN A 25 -11.25 -13.91 18.76
CA GLN A 25 -12.67 -13.67 18.42
C GLN A 25 -13.18 -12.37 19.03
N LEU A 26 -12.75 -12.03 20.24
CA LEU A 26 -13.06 -10.73 20.87
C LEU A 26 -12.45 -9.59 20.05
N MET A 27 -11.20 -9.73 19.62
CA MET A 27 -10.54 -8.75 18.73
C MET A 27 -11.31 -8.55 17.43
N VAL A 28 -11.72 -9.63 16.77
CA VAL A 28 -12.52 -9.55 15.53
C VAL A 28 -13.88 -8.89 15.78
N ARG A 29 -14.56 -9.22 16.89
CA ARG A 29 -15.85 -8.60 17.26
C ARG A 29 -15.68 -7.09 17.51
N ARG A 30 -14.63 -6.67 18.21
CA ARG A 30 -14.31 -5.24 18.46
C ARG A 30 -13.98 -4.52 17.16
N PHE A 31 -13.10 -5.08 16.33
CA PHE A 31 -12.75 -4.52 15.03
C PHE A 31 -14.00 -4.27 14.16
N ARG A 32 -14.91 -5.25 14.08
CA ARG A 32 -16.17 -5.12 13.31
C ARG A 32 -17.12 -4.04 13.82
N ARG A 33 -16.98 -3.56 15.04
CA ARG A 33 -17.77 -2.44 15.58
C ARG A 33 -17.34 -1.09 15.00
N SER A 34 -16.08 -0.94 14.62
CA SER A 34 -15.56 0.25 13.97
C SER A 34 -15.88 0.22 12.47
N ARG A 35 -16.94 0.93 12.06
CA ARG A 35 -17.36 0.99 10.66
C ARG A 35 -16.26 1.55 9.74
N LEU A 36 -15.54 2.57 10.20
CA LEU A 36 -14.47 3.19 9.42
C LEU A 36 -13.31 2.22 9.17
N SER A 37 -12.91 1.45 10.18
CA SER A 37 -11.83 0.47 10.05
C SER A 37 -12.21 -0.69 9.12
N VAL A 38 -13.48 -1.10 9.17
CA VAL A 38 -14.03 -2.11 8.24
C VAL A 38 -14.03 -1.56 6.80
N ILE A 39 -14.42 -0.30 6.59
CA ILE A 39 -14.34 0.36 5.27
C ILE A 39 -12.89 0.40 4.79
N GLY A 40 -11.95 0.85 5.63
CA GLY A 40 -10.52 0.86 5.31
C GLY A 40 -9.99 -0.52 4.89
N LEU A 41 -10.37 -1.57 5.62
CA LEU A 41 -10.03 -2.95 5.28
C LEU A 41 -10.57 -3.36 3.90
N TYR A 42 -11.85 -3.09 3.61
CA TYR A 42 -12.43 -3.43 2.31
C TYR A 42 -11.78 -2.67 1.15
N VAL A 43 -11.50 -1.38 1.33
CA VAL A 43 -10.77 -0.58 0.32
C VAL A 43 -9.40 -1.18 0.05
N LEU A 44 -8.65 -1.55 1.10
CA LEU A 44 -7.35 -2.18 0.93
C LEU A 44 -7.46 -3.55 0.24
N ILE A 45 -8.44 -4.38 0.60
CA ILE A 45 -8.68 -5.66 -0.07
C ILE A 45 -8.91 -5.40 -1.58
N VAL A 46 -9.76 -4.44 -1.94
CA VAL A 46 -10.02 -4.09 -3.34
C VAL A 46 -8.74 -3.63 -4.04
N LEU A 47 -7.95 -2.75 -3.40
CA LEU A 47 -6.68 -2.28 -3.97
C LEU A 47 -5.67 -3.42 -4.19
N TYR A 48 -5.54 -4.34 -3.24
CA TYR A 48 -4.66 -5.50 -3.39
C TYR A 48 -5.18 -6.51 -4.42
N VAL A 49 -6.49 -6.69 -4.54
CA VAL A 49 -7.09 -7.51 -5.62
C VAL A 49 -6.80 -6.85 -6.98
N ILE A 50 -7.02 -5.54 -7.11
CA ILE A 50 -6.67 -4.79 -8.33
C ILE A 50 -5.17 -4.92 -8.64
N MET A 51 -4.31 -4.82 -7.65
CA MET A 51 -2.85 -5.00 -7.81
C MET A 51 -2.51 -6.40 -8.35
N ILE A 52 -3.11 -7.45 -7.79
CA ILE A 52 -2.86 -8.85 -8.22
C ILE A 52 -3.32 -9.06 -9.66
N PHE A 53 -4.47 -8.51 -10.02
CA PHE A 53 -5.06 -8.65 -11.35
C PHE A 53 -4.71 -7.49 -12.30
N SER A 54 -3.74 -6.64 -11.95
CA SER A 54 -3.45 -5.41 -12.69
C SER A 54 -3.14 -5.65 -14.18
N ASP A 55 -2.37 -6.69 -14.53
CA ASP A 55 -2.05 -7.02 -15.92
C ASP A 55 -3.28 -7.53 -16.70
N PHE A 56 -4.19 -8.25 -16.05
CA PHE A 56 -5.47 -8.68 -16.62
C PHE A 56 -6.44 -7.50 -16.80
N LEU A 57 -6.46 -6.56 -15.85
CA LEU A 57 -7.32 -5.38 -15.87
C LEU A 57 -6.81 -4.28 -16.83
N ALA A 58 -5.50 -4.24 -17.11
CA ALA A 58 -4.86 -3.26 -17.96
C ALA A 58 -5.09 -3.61 -19.44
N PRO A 59 -5.83 -2.78 -20.22
CA PRO A 59 -6.09 -3.09 -21.62
C PRO A 59 -4.86 -2.95 -22.52
N TYR A 60 -3.83 -2.21 -22.09
CA TYR A 60 -2.64 -1.92 -22.88
C TYR A 60 -1.36 -2.13 -22.08
N ASP A 61 -0.26 -2.43 -22.78
CA ASP A 61 1.08 -2.41 -22.18
C ASP A 61 1.38 -0.99 -21.66
N HIS A 62 1.69 -0.90 -20.39
CA HIS A 62 2.00 0.34 -19.68
C HIS A 62 3.21 1.11 -20.26
N ASN A 63 4.05 0.46 -21.09
CA ASN A 63 5.21 1.06 -21.75
C ASN A 63 4.98 1.33 -23.25
N LYS A 64 3.83 0.93 -23.80
CA LYS A 64 3.54 1.15 -25.22
C LYS A 64 3.49 2.65 -25.51
N LEU A 65 4.41 3.11 -26.34
CA LEU A 65 4.46 4.47 -26.85
C LEU A 65 3.53 4.61 -28.06
N ASP A 66 2.69 5.62 -28.06
CA ASP A 66 1.86 5.97 -29.22
C ASP A 66 1.67 7.48 -29.33
N SER A 67 2.49 8.10 -30.18
CA SER A 67 2.45 9.55 -30.40
C SER A 67 1.11 10.09 -30.89
N ASN A 68 0.27 9.22 -31.50
CA ASN A 68 -1.07 9.63 -31.95
C ASN A 68 -2.03 9.88 -30.79
N TYR A 69 -1.68 9.40 -29.58
CA TYR A 69 -2.46 9.57 -28.36
C TYR A 69 -1.73 10.40 -27.29
N ALA A 70 -0.65 11.12 -27.68
CA ALA A 70 0.05 12.00 -26.74
C ALA A 70 -0.91 13.02 -26.12
N TRP A 71 -1.04 13.02 -24.79
CA TRP A 71 -1.98 13.86 -24.05
C TRP A 71 -3.47 13.63 -24.38
N ALA A 72 -3.82 12.45 -24.94
CA ALA A 72 -5.21 12.15 -25.24
C ALA A 72 -6.09 12.25 -23.99
N PRO A 73 -7.26 12.91 -24.09
CA PRO A 73 -8.18 13.05 -22.96
C PRO A 73 -8.83 11.71 -22.59
N PRO A 74 -9.49 11.64 -21.41
CA PRO A 74 -10.31 10.50 -21.05
C PRO A 74 -11.33 10.16 -22.14
N ALA A 75 -11.45 8.86 -22.44
CA ALA A 75 -12.32 8.38 -23.50
C ALA A 75 -13.80 8.68 -23.20
N LYS A 76 -14.52 9.15 -24.19
CA LYS A 76 -15.98 9.25 -24.12
C LYS A 76 -16.59 7.85 -24.28
N ILE A 77 -17.29 7.38 -23.25
CA ILE A 77 -17.97 6.09 -23.24
C ILE A 77 -19.47 6.34 -23.37
N ALA A 78 -20.14 5.59 -24.27
CA ALA A 78 -21.58 5.67 -24.50
C ALA A 78 -22.17 4.27 -24.70
N ILE A 79 -23.50 4.19 -24.66
CA ILE A 79 -24.24 2.99 -25.03
C ILE A 79 -24.95 3.30 -26.35
N VAL A 80 -24.57 2.58 -27.43
CA VAL A 80 -25.17 2.69 -28.74
C VAL A 80 -25.68 1.30 -29.13
N ASP A 81 -26.92 1.20 -29.52
CA ASP A 81 -27.60 -0.07 -29.89
C ASP A 81 -27.44 -1.19 -28.83
N GLY A 82 -27.43 -0.80 -27.54
CA GLY A 82 -27.29 -1.74 -26.43
C GLY A 82 -25.86 -2.25 -26.20
N GLN A 83 -24.87 -1.73 -26.94
CA GLN A 83 -23.46 -2.06 -26.77
C GLN A 83 -22.69 -0.89 -26.13
N LEU A 84 -21.74 -1.22 -25.29
CA LEU A 84 -20.80 -0.26 -24.72
C LEU A 84 -19.76 0.11 -25.77
N VAL A 85 -19.69 1.40 -26.13
CA VAL A 85 -18.80 1.89 -27.18
C VAL A 85 -17.95 3.05 -26.66
N THR A 86 -16.80 3.23 -27.28
CA THR A 86 -16.02 4.45 -27.28
C THR A 86 -15.96 5.02 -28.69
N PHE A 87 -15.25 6.14 -28.88
CA PHE A 87 -15.16 6.79 -30.17
C PHE A 87 -13.73 6.98 -30.60
N LYS A 88 -13.45 6.91 -31.89
CA LYS A 88 -12.12 7.24 -32.40
C LYS A 88 -11.80 8.68 -32.08
N LEU A 89 -10.57 8.90 -31.60
CA LEU A 89 -10.06 10.24 -31.40
C LEU A 89 -9.44 10.77 -32.68
N LYS A 90 -9.89 11.94 -33.09
CA LYS A 90 -9.31 12.71 -34.20
C LYS A 90 -8.46 13.82 -33.61
N GLN A 91 -7.18 13.80 -33.95
CA GLN A 91 -6.25 14.85 -33.55
C GLN A 91 -6.35 16.02 -34.54
N THR A 92 -6.50 17.23 -34.04
CA THR A 92 -6.58 18.46 -34.83
C THR A 92 -5.63 19.50 -34.23
N LEU A 93 -4.87 20.20 -35.07
CA LEU A 93 -4.00 21.30 -34.65
C LEU A 93 -4.81 22.58 -34.55
N ASP A 94 -4.76 23.24 -33.40
CA ASP A 94 -5.22 24.64 -33.28
C ASP A 94 -4.13 25.56 -33.88
N GLU A 95 -4.42 26.13 -35.05
CA GLU A 95 -3.46 26.98 -35.76
C GLU A 95 -3.16 28.30 -35.05
N VAL A 96 -4.00 28.72 -34.09
CA VAL A 96 -3.83 29.95 -33.32
C VAL A 96 -2.94 29.73 -32.09
N ARG A 97 -3.15 28.60 -31.39
CA ARG A 97 -2.41 28.23 -30.18
C ARG A 97 -1.23 27.31 -30.45
N PHE A 98 -1.18 26.71 -31.64
CA PHE A 98 -0.21 25.66 -32.01
C PHE A 98 -0.25 24.46 -31.06
N GLU A 99 -1.44 24.16 -30.51
CA GLU A 99 -1.68 23.03 -29.62
C GLU A 99 -2.50 21.95 -30.33
N TRP A 100 -2.18 20.69 -30.05
CA TRP A 100 -2.98 19.58 -30.51
C TRP A 100 -4.15 19.34 -29.56
N PHE A 101 -5.35 19.25 -30.10
CA PHE A 101 -6.53 18.87 -29.35
C PHE A 101 -7.22 17.66 -29.99
N TYR A 102 -7.94 16.93 -29.17
CA TYR A 102 -8.62 15.71 -29.58
C TYR A 102 -10.12 15.95 -29.59
N THR A 103 -10.78 15.48 -30.67
CA THR A 103 -12.23 15.41 -30.78
C THR A 103 -12.66 13.96 -30.98
N ALA A 104 -13.69 13.56 -30.25
CA ALA A 104 -14.27 12.24 -30.45
C ALA A 104 -15.11 12.23 -31.77
N ASP A 105 -14.82 11.33 -32.69
CA ASP A 105 -15.59 11.14 -33.90
C ASP A 105 -16.81 10.25 -33.60
N GLU A 106 -17.93 10.88 -33.30
CA GLU A 106 -19.17 10.19 -32.96
C GLU A 106 -19.75 9.36 -34.11
N THR A 107 -19.25 9.56 -35.35
CA THR A 107 -19.67 8.77 -36.53
C THR A 107 -18.99 7.41 -36.58
N GLN A 108 -17.94 7.19 -35.79
CA GLN A 108 -17.16 5.95 -35.79
C GLN A 108 -17.11 5.34 -34.37
N PRO A 109 -18.22 4.75 -33.89
CA PRO A 109 -18.23 4.07 -32.62
C PRO A 109 -17.35 2.81 -32.64
N LEU A 110 -16.54 2.63 -31.63
CA LEU A 110 -15.68 1.47 -31.39
C LEU A 110 -16.28 0.64 -30.27
N PRO A 111 -16.75 -0.57 -30.50
CA PRO A 111 -17.33 -1.41 -29.47
C PRO A 111 -16.24 -1.84 -28.48
N ILE A 112 -16.52 -1.68 -27.18
CA ILE A 112 -15.68 -2.19 -26.10
C ILE A 112 -16.06 -3.67 -25.93
N LYS A 113 -15.10 -4.55 -26.18
CA LYS A 113 -15.25 -5.99 -26.02
C LYS A 113 -14.66 -6.44 -24.70
N PHE A 114 -15.25 -7.47 -24.09
CA PHE A 114 -14.72 -8.09 -22.88
C PHE A 114 -13.94 -9.37 -23.23
N PHE A 115 -12.95 -9.71 -22.37
CA PHE A 115 -12.07 -10.87 -22.51
C PHE A 115 -11.36 -10.90 -23.87
N VAL A 116 -10.69 -9.79 -24.19
CA VAL A 116 -9.99 -9.59 -25.45
C VAL A 116 -8.55 -10.11 -25.37
N LYS A 117 -8.03 -10.56 -26.51
CA LYS A 117 -6.59 -10.79 -26.65
C LYS A 117 -5.86 -9.45 -26.79
N GLY A 118 -4.73 -9.33 -26.10
CA GLY A 118 -3.89 -8.14 -26.12
C GLY A 118 -2.41 -8.48 -26.03
N TYR A 119 -1.63 -7.67 -25.33
CA TYR A 119 -0.21 -7.95 -25.13
C TYR A 119 0.01 -9.17 -24.20
N GLU A 120 1.10 -9.89 -24.43
CA GLU A 120 1.49 -11.02 -23.60
C GLU A 120 2.02 -10.54 -22.26
N TYR A 121 1.55 -11.12 -21.18
CA TYR A 121 2.03 -10.87 -19.82
C TYR A 121 2.19 -12.16 -19.02
N ARG A 122 2.84 -12.08 -17.87
CA ARG A 122 2.98 -13.21 -16.95
C ARG A 122 2.15 -12.94 -15.69
N PHE A 123 0.99 -13.56 -15.61
CA PHE A 123 0.16 -13.48 -14.42
C PHE A 123 0.89 -14.07 -13.22
N LEU A 124 0.95 -13.34 -12.10
CA LEU A 124 1.74 -13.65 -10.90
C LEU A 124 3.23 -13.90 -11.19
N GLY A 125 3.76 -13.43 -12.32
CA GLY A 125 5.15 -13.58 -12.70
C GLY A 125 5.53 -14.90 -13.39
N PHE A 126 4.63 -15.90 -13.46
CA PHE A 126 4.96 -17.22 -14.00
C PHE A 126 3.94 -17.82 -14.97
N ILE A 127 2.67 -17.43 -14.97
CA ILE A 127 1.65 -17.96 -15.87
C ILE A 127 1.57 -17.06 -17.12
N PRO A 128 1.95 -17.54 -18.33
CA PRO A 128 1.81 -16.74 -19.55
C PRO A 128 0.33 -16.59 -19.90
N MET A 129 -0.10 -15.35 -20.15
CA MET A 129 -1.46 -14.98 -20.53
C MET A 129 -1.43 -13.84 -21.55
N ASP A 130 -2.49 -13.76 -22.37
CA ASP A 130 -2.70 -12.71 -23.39
C ASP A 130 -4.12 -12.14 -23.35
N ILE A 131 -4.92 -12.56 -22.36
CA ILE A 131 -6.33 -12.16 -22.22
C ILE A 131 -6.44 -11.01 -21.21
N HIS A 132 -7.13 -9.94 -21.62
CA HIS A 132 -7.43 -8.78 -20.79
C HIS A 132 -8.94 -8.65 -20.57
N LEU A 133 -9.33 -8.02 -19.45
CA LEU A 133 -10.73 -7.88 -19.08
C LEU A 133 -11.56 -7.19 -20.15
N PHE A 134 -11.02 -6.15 -20.78
CA PHE A 134 -11.71 -5.40 -21.85
C PHE A 134 -10.68 -4.75 -22.77
N GLY A 135 -11.15 -4.34 -23.96
CA GLY A 135 -10.35 -3.62 -24.94
C GLY A 135 -11.21 -3.23 -26.13
N VAL A 136 -10.59 -2.56 -27.09
CA VAL A 136 -11.18 -2.20 -28.39
C VAL A 136 -10.47 -2.95 -29.52
N GLU A 137 -10.92 -2.78 -30.74
CA GLU A 137 -10.31 -3.39 -31.92
C GLU A 137 -8.84 -3.02 -32.06
N GLU A 138 -8.03 -3.95 -32.56
CA GLU A 138 -6.59 -3.75 -32.80
C GLU A 138 -6.31 -2.49 -33.62
N GLY A 139 -5.29 -1.75 -33.25
CA GLY A 139 -4.89 -0.50 -33.90
C GLY A 139 -5.52 0.76 -33.28
N TYR A 140 -6.45 0.61 -32.35
CA TYR A 140 -7.03 1.74 -31.61
C TYR A 140 -6.74 1.64 -30.11
N GLN A 141 -6.71 2.80 -29.44
CA GLN A 141 -6.61 2.87 -27.99
C GLN A 141 -7.87 3.53 -27.41
N ASN A 142 -8.39 2.92 -26.36
CA ASN A 142 -9.43 3.50 -25.53
C ASN A 142 -8.79 3.93 -24.20
N ASN A 143 -8.27 5.13 -24.15
CA ASN A 143 -7.65 5.69 -22.96
C ASN A 143 -8.75 6.11 -21.97
N ILE A 144 -9.27 5.18 -21.16
CA ILE A 144 -10.42 5.41 -20.26
C ILE A 144 -10.19 6.62 -19.36
N ILE A 145 -8.98 6.79 -18.87
CA ILE A 145 -8.58 7.89 -17.97
C ILE A 145 -7.75 8.96 -18.71
N GLY A 146 -7.41 8.71 -19.98
CA GLY A 146 -6.52 9.54 -20.79
C GLY A 146 -5.12 8.95 -20.92
N ALA A 147 -4.26 9.65 -21.64
CA ALA A 147 -2.88 9.27 -21.90
C ALA A 147 -1.90 10.33 -21.39
N ASP A 148 -0.64 9.93 -21.22
CA ASP A 148 0.46 10.83 -20.85
C ASP A 148 1.08 11.52 -22.09
N LYS A 149 2.17 12.27 -21.86
CA LYS A 149 2.91 12.97 -22.92
C LYS A 149 3.45 12.07 -24.03
N ASP A 150 3.69 10.80 -23.73
CA ASP A 150 4.24 9.81 -24.64
C ASP A 150 3.11 8.94 -25.29
N GLY A 151 1.84 9.26 -24.99
CA GLY A 151 0.68 8.49 -25.45
C GLY A 151 0.46 7.17 -24.71
N LYS A 152 1.13 6.96 -23.57
CA LYS A 152 0.93 5.78 -22.73
C LYS A 152 -0.38 5.89 -21.96
N ASP A 153 -1.14 4.79 -21.93
CA ASP A 153 -2.42 4.75 -21.22
C ASP A 153 -2.24 4.90 -19.71
N VAL A 154 -2.82 5.98 -19.16
CA VAL A 154 -2.70 6.32 -17.73
C VAL A 154 -3.39 5.27 -16.86
N PHE A 155 -4.50 4.66 -17.31
CA PHE A 155 -5.19 3.61 -16.57
C PHE A 155 -4.32 2.37 -16.40
N SER A 156 -3.75 1.84 -17.49
CA SER A 156 -2.86 0.69 -17.46
C SER A 156 -1.61 0.96 -16.60
N ARG A 157 -1.06 2.17 -16.68
CA ARG A 157 0.08 2.61 -15.85
C ARG A 157 -0.29 2.68 -14.37
N LEU A 158 -1.47 3.18 -14.04
CA LEU A 158 -1.95 3.28 -12.65
C LEU A 158 -2.10 1.90 -12.00
N LEU A 159 -2.69 0.95 -12.75
CA LEU A 159 -2.82 -0.44 -12.33
C LEU A 159 -1.45 -1.11 -12.15
N LYS A 160 -0.57 -0.99 -13.15
CA LYS A 160 0.78 -1.59 -13.08
C LYS A 160 1.62 -0.95 -11.98
N GLY A 161 1.52 0.36 -11.81
CA GLY A 161 2.20 1.10 -10.74
C GLY A 161 1.81 0.63 -9.33
N SER A 162 0.57 0.16 -9.15
CA SER A 162 0.13 -0.40 -7.88
C SER A 162 0.94 -1.63 -7.47
N GLN A 163 1.39 -2.46 -8.41
CA GLN A 163 2.21 -3.63 -8.12
C GLN A 163 3.51 -3.24 -7.41
N ILE A 164 4.18 -2.20 -7.91
CA ILE A 164 5.44 -1.73 -7.30
C ILE A 164 5.17 -1.00 -5.99
N SER A 165 4.29 0.00 -5.98
CA SER A 165 4.09 0.87 -4.81
C SER A 165 3.52 0.11 -3.61
N LEU A 166 2.51 -0.77 -3.79
CA LEU A 166 1.92 -1.54 -2.69
C LEU A 166 2.84 -2.68 -2.22
N THR A 167 3.50 -3.38 -3.15
CA THR A 167 4.39 -4.48 -2.81
C THR A 167 5.62 -3.98 -2.05
N LEU A 168 6.25 -2.89 -2.52
CA LEU A 168 7.41 -2.29 -1.87
C LEU A 168 7.07 -1.80 -0.47
N GLY A 169 5.94 -1.10 -0.31
CA GLY A 169 5.47 -0.64 0.99
C GLY A 169 5.25 -1.80 1.97
N PHE A 170 4.59 -2.87 1.53
CA PHE A 170 4.32 -4.03 2.37
C PHE A 170 5.58 -4.82 2.72
N ILE A 171 6.41 -5.19 1.73
CA ILE A 171 7.65 -5.96 1.95
C ILE A 171 8.65 -5.14 2.76
N GLY A 172 8.81 -3.85 2.48
CA GLY A 172 9.70 -2.96 3.22
C GLY A 172 9.35 -2.91 4.71
N VAL A 173 8.06 -2.78 5.03
CA VAL A 173 7.60 -2.81 6.42
C VAL A 173 7.76 -4.20 7.04
N LEU A 174 7.49 -5.28 6.32
CA LEU A 174 7.68 -6.63 6.84
C LEU A 174 9.14 -6.87 7.28
N ILE A 175 10.11 -6.43 6.46
CA ILE A 175 11.53 -6.48 6.81
C ILE A 175 11.83 -5.59 8.02
N SER A 176 11.30 -4.36 8.05
CA SER A 176 11.46 -3.42 9.17
C SER A 176 10.89 -3.99 10.46
N VAL A 177 9.72 -4.64 10.40
CA VAL A 177 9.05 -5.29 11.53
C VAL A 177 9.91 -6.43 12.06
N ALA A 178 10.45 -7.28 11.18
CA ALA A 178 11.30 -8.39 11.59
C ALA A 178 12.56 -7.87 12.32
N ILE A 179 13.29 -6.94 11.71
CA ILE A 179 14.52 -6.36 12.28
C ILE A 179 14.21 -5.59 13.57
N GLY A 180 13.22 -4.68 13.52
CA GLY A 180 12.87 -3.80 14.65
C GLY A 180 12.34 -4.57 15.85
N SER A 181 11.56 -5.64 15.63
CA SER A 181 11.06 -6.48 16.72
C SER A 181 12.17 -7.23 17.43
N VAL A 182 13.11 -7.82 16.68
CA VAL A 182 14.25 -8.56 17.26
C VAL A 182 15.16 -7.59 18.04
N ILE A 183 15.58 -6.51 17.39
CA ILE A 183 16.51 -5.53 18.00
C ILE A 183 15.84 -4.80 19.16
N GLY A 184 14.58 -4.37 19.01
CA GLY A 184 13.82 -3.69 20.05
C GLY A 184 13.60 -4.57 21.27
N THR A 185 13.26 -5.85 21.05
CA THR A 185 13.11 -6.82 22.15
C THR A 185 14.45 -7.07 22.86
N ALA A 186 15.54 -7.25 22.13
CA ALA A 186 16.87 -7.41 22.72
C ALA A 186 17.28 -6.19 23.53
N SER A 187 17.11 -4.98 22.99
CA SER A 187 17.37 -3.70 23.66
C SER A 187 16.60 -3.58 24.98
N GLY A 188 15.27 -3.79 24.94
CA GLY A 188 14.41 -3.70 26.13
C GLY A 188 14.68 -4.77 27.18
N TYR A 189 15.00 -6.01 26.77
CA TYR A 189 15.23 -7.12 27.67
C TYR A 189 16.59 -7.05 28.35
N PHE A 190 17.68 -6.93 27.59
CA PHE A 190 19.04 -6.94 28.20
C PHE A 190 19.34 -5.64 28.94
N GLY A 191 18.93 -4.50 28.38
CA GLY A 191 19.24 -3.21 29.01
C GLY A 191 20.74 -2.89 29.02
N GLY A 192 21.16 -1.97 29.91
CA GLY A 192 22.56 -1.66 30.16
C GLY A 192 23.36 -1.27 28.92
N ALA A 193 24.55 -1.86 28.74
CA ALA A 193 25.45 -1.54 27.62
C ALA A 193 24.88 -1.89 26.25
N ILE A 194 24.14 -3.01 26.13
CA ILE A 194 23.52 -3.46 24.90
C ILE A 194 22.45 -2.44 24.46
N ASP A 195 21.59 -2.05 25.38
CA ASP A 195 20.56 -1.05 25.13
C ASP A 195 21.19 0.29 24.72
N ASN A 196 22.18 0.77 25.48
CA ASN A 196 22.87 2.01 25.15
C ASN A 196 23.50 1.99 23.75
N LEU A 197 24.17 0.89 23.37
CA LEU A 197 24.75 0.76 22.03
C LEU A 197 23.68 0.82 20.93
N ILE A 198 22.60 0.06 21.11
CA ILE A 198 21.49 0.04 20.13
C ILE A 198 20.84 1.43 20.04
N GLN A 199 20.58 2.09 21.17
CA GLN A 199 19.97 3.43 21.15
C GLN A 199 20.90 4.47 20.51
N ARG A 200 22.23 4.41 20.74
CA ARG A 200 23.18 5.29 20.04
C ARG A 200 23.19 5.08 18.54
N LEU A 201 23.11 3.83 18.08
CA LEU A 201 23.00 3.54 16.64
C LEU A 201 21.69 4.10 16.06
N ILE A 202 20.58 3.92 16.77
CA ILE A 202 19.28 4.48 16.35
C ILE A 202 19.33 6.01 16.33
N GLU A 203 19.91 6.66 17.35
CA GLU A 203 20.07 8.11 17.40
C GLU A 203 20.92 8.63 16.24
N LEU A 204 22.02 7.95 15.92
CA LEU A 204 22.86 8.29 14.78
C LEU A 204 22.08 8.24 13.47
N LEU A 205 21.34 7.15 13.20
CA LEU A 205 20.56 7.02 11.98
C LEU A 205 19.44 8.05 11.89
N ARG A 206 18.79 8.37 13.02
CA ARG A 206 17.69 9.35 13.08
C ARG A 206 18.16 10.81 13.25
N SER A 207 19.46 11.07 13.35
CA SER A 207 19.98 12.43 13.30
C SER A 207 19.91 13.05 11.92
N PHE A 208 19.81 12.22 10.88
CA PHE A 208 19.58 12.66 9.52
C PHE A 208 18.09 12.71 9.22
N PRO A 209 17.60 13.73 8.48
CA PRO A 209 16.24 13.71 7.96
C PRO A 209 16.05 12.52 7.00
N ASP A 210 14.93 11.81 7.13
CA ASP A 210 14.69 10.55 6.41
C ASP A 210 14.81 10.70 4.88
N VAL A 211 14.16 11.71 4.28
CA VAL A 211 14.15 11.89 2.83
C VAL A 211 15.56 12.18 2.27
N PRO A 212 16.35 13.14 2.78
CA PRO A 212 17.74 13.34 2.36
C PRO A 212 18.62 12.09 2.51
N LEU A 213 18.45 11.33 3.59
CA LEU A 213 19.19 10.09 3.81
C LEU A 213 18.83 9.02 2.76
N PHE A 214 17.55 8.83 2.48
CA PHE A 214 17.09 7.95 1.42
C PHE A 214 17.65 8.36 0.05
N LEU A 215 17.61 9.66 -0.27
CA LEU A 215 18.13 10.19 -1.52
C LEU A 215 19.64 9.93 -1.67
N ALA A 216 20.42 10.16 -0.62
CA ALA A 216 21.86 9.90 -0.64
C ALA A 216 22.17 8.41 -0.87
N LEU A 217 21.46 7.51 -0.18
CA LEU A 217 21.64 6.07 -0.36
C LEU A 217 21.17 5.58 -1.73
N ALA A 218 20.05 6.09 -2.22
CA ALA A 218 19.53 5.75 -3.55
C ALA A 218 20.45 6.28 -4.67
N ALA A 219 21.05 7.46 -4.51
CA ALA A 219 22.02 8.03 -5.44
C ALA A 219 23.34 7.24 -5.49
N ALA A 220 23.70 6.53 -4.42
CA ALA A 220 24.88 5.67 -4.36
C ALA A 220 24.67 4.33 -5.10
N LEU A 221 23.46 4.00 -5.52
CA LEU A 221 23.19 2.78 -6.28
C LEU A 221 23.89 2.83 -7.64
N PRO A 222 24.52 1.73 -8.10
CA PRO A 222 25.18 1.70 -9.41
C PRO A 222 24.21 2.05 -10.54
N PRO A 223 24.62 2.83 -11.55
CA PRO A 223 23.80 3.06 -12.72
C PRO A 223 23.64 1.76 -13.53
N GLY A 224 22.49 1.60 -14.20
CA GLY A 224 22.24 0.46 -15.09
C GLY A 224 21.91 -0.87 -14.41
N VAL A 225 21.67 -0.90 -13.10
CA VAL A 225 21.18 -2.12 -12.44
C VAL A 225 19.80 -2.51 -12.99
N LYS A 226 19.53 -3.83 -13.08
CA LYS A 226 18.23 -4.35 -13.49
C LYS A 226 17.10 -3.83 -12.59
N ILE A 227 15.90 -3.69 -13.14
CA ILE A 227 14.73 -3.15 -12.44
C ILE A 227 14.43 -3.92 -11.15
N GLU A 228 14.50 -5.26 -11.20
CA GLU A 228 14.23 -6.13 -10.06
C GLU A 228 15.24 -5.91 -8.93
N VAL A 229 16.52 -5.75 -9.29
CA VAL A 229 17.58 -5.45 -8.33
C VAL A 229 17.39 -4.07 -7.72
N ARG A 230 17.05 -3.07 -8.54
CA ARG A 230 16.77 -1.71 -8.06
C ARG A 230 15.57 -1.69 -7.11
N PHE A 231 14.49 -2.38 -7.47
CA PHE A 231 13.34 -2.54 -6.60
C PHE A 231 13.73 -3.12 -5.23
N PHE A 232 14.49 -4.22 -5.23
CA PHE A 232 14.96 -4.84 -3.99
C PHE A 232 15.85 -3.91 -3.17
N LEU A 233 16.81 -3.23 -3.79
CA LEU A 233 17.72 -2.31 -3.09
C LEU A 233 16.98 -1.11 -2.49
N ILE A 234 16.03 -0.50 -3.20
CA ILE A 234 15.19 0.58 -2.66
C ILE A 234 14.36 0.09 -1.48
N THR A 235 13.75 -1.10 -1.60
CA THR A 235 13.01 -1.73 -0.49
C THR A 235 13.90 -1.93 0.73
N LEU A 236 15.13 -2.42 0.52
CA LEU A 236 16.09 -2.64 1.58
C LEU A 236 16.54 -1.33 2.24
N ILE A 237 16.82 -0.28 1.46
CA ILE A 237 17.20 1.05 1.98
C ILE A 237 16.11 1.59 2.90
N ILE A 238 14.85 1.56 2.45
CA ILE A 238 13.71 2.01 3.24
C ILE A 238 13.59 1.19 4.53
N ALA A 239 13.67 -0.13 4.42
CA ALA A 239 13.57 -1.03 5.56
C ALA A 239 14.69 -0.82 6.59
N LEU A 240 15.95 -0.62 6.13
CA LEU A 240 17.13 -0.42 6.98
C LEU A 240 17.12 0.92 7.74
N ILE A 241 16.22 1.82 7.45
CA ILE A 241 16.05 3.08 8.19
C ILE A 241 14.79 3.00 9.05
N GLN A 242 13.70 2.49 8.50
CA GLN A 242 12.40 2.47 9.20
C GLN A 242 12.36 1.53 10.42
N TRP A 243 13.18 0.45 10.47
CA TRP A 243 13.24 -0.44 11.63
C TRP A 243 13.56 0.30 12.94
N THR A 244 14.26 1.44 12.88
CA THR A 244 14.68 2.21 14.06
C THR A 244 13.49 2.73 14.87
N GLY A 245 12.43 3.17 14.18
CA GLY A 245 11.19 3.60 14.83
C GLY A 245 10.50 2.45 15.53
N LEU A 246 10.29 1.35 14.81
CA LEU A 246 9.65 0.15 15.34
C LEU A 246 10.44 -0.42 16.52
N ALA A 247 11.79 -0.46 16.44
CA ALA A 247 12.62 -0.95 17.52
C ALA A 247 12.43 -0.15 18.83
N ARG A 248 12.29 1.18 18.76
CA ARG A 248 11.99 2.02 19.92
C ARG A 248 10.63 1.72 20.54
N GLU A 249 9.62 1.55 19.69
CA GLU A 249 8.27 1.20 20.14
C GLU A 249 8.24 -0.16 20.84
N VAL A 250 8.83 -1.18 20.22
CA VAL A 250 8.93 -2.54 20.79
C VAL A 250 9.75 -2.53 22.08
N ARG A 251 10.89 -1.81 22.11
CA ARG A 251 11.70 -1.64 23.32
C ARG A 251 10.88 -1.08 24.48
N GLY A 252 10.12 0.00 24.23
CA GLY A 252 9.27 0.62 25.24
C GLY A 252 8.27 -0.39 25.84
N LYS A 253 7.66 -1.22 24.99
CA LYS A 253 6.71 -2.25 25.41
C LYS A 253 7.40 -3.38 26.19
N VAL A 254 8.56 -3.84 25.73
CA VAL A 254 9.34 -4.89 26.40
C VAL A 254 9.85 -4.44 27.75
N LEU A 255 10.27 -3.18 27.92
CA LEU A 255 10.65 -2.62 29.22
C LEU A 255 9.50 -2.71 30.24
N SER A 256 8.24 -2.53 29.83
CA SER A 256 7.10 -2.68 30.71
C SER A 256 6.84 -4.14 31.12
N TYR A 257 7.15 -5.09 30.24
CA TYR A 257 6.94 -6.53 30.48
C TYR A 257 8.11 -7.22 31.17
N ARG A 258 9.31 -6.66 31.09
CA ARG A 258 10.53 -7.23 31.67
C ARG A 258 10.41 -7.50 33.16
N ASN A 259 9.75 -6.60 33.89
CA ASN A 259 9.60 -6.66 35.34
C ASN A 259 8.25 -7.23 35.78
N SER A 260 7.49 -7.87 34.88
CA SER A 260 6.22 -8.52 35.21
C SER A 260 6.43 -9.83 35.94
N ASP A 261 5.44 -10.24 36.75
CA ASP A 261 5.49 -11.44 37.59
C ASP A 261 5.77 -12.71 36.79
N TYR A 262 5.19 -12.85 35.61
CA TYR A 262 5.42 -14.00 34.73
C TYR A 262 6.84 -14.06 34.17
N THR A 263 7.47 -12.90 33.91
CA THR A 263 8.88 -12.84 33.50
C THR A 263 9.79 -13.18 34.66
N ALA A 264 9.52 -12.64 35.86
CA ALA A 264 10.26 -12.95 37.08
C ALA A 264 10.14 -14.44 37.43
N ALA A 265 8.97 -15.03 37.34
CA ALA A 265 8.76 -16.45 37.56
C ALA A 265 9.53 -17.32 36.54
N ALA A 266 9.58 -16.96 35.28
CA ALA A 266 10.36 -17.67 34.26
C ALA A 266 11.87 -17.61 34.55
N VAL A 267 12.39 -16.46 35.01
CA VAL A 267 13.80 -16.30 35.44
C VAL A 267 14.08 -17.17 36.66
N ALA A 268 13.19 -17.16 37.66
CA ALA A 268 13.34 -17.98 38.88
C ALA A 268 13.31 -19.48 38.60
N ALA A 269 12.54 -19.89 37.57
CA ALA A 269 12.49 -21.27 37.07
C ALA A 269 13.74 -21.67 36.25
N GLY A 270 14.72 -20.78 36.03
CA GLY A 270 15.95 -21.06 35.29
C GLY A 270 15.76 -21.05 33.75
N ALA A 271 14.73 -20.38 33.26
CA ALA A 271 14.53 -20.28 31.81
C ALA A 271 15.66 -19.49 31.13
N SER A 272 16.12 -19.95 29.97
CA SER A 272 17.13 -19.25 29.20
C SER A 272 16.61 -17.90 28.68
N HIS A 273 17.51 -16.94 28.44
CA HIS A 273 17.15 -15.65 27.85
C HIS A 273 16.38 -15.78 26.53
N TRP A 274 16.79 -16.71 25.67
CA TRP A 274 16.10 -16.99 24.42
C TRP A 274 14.66 -17.47 24.64
N HIS A 275 14.44 -18.34 25.62
CA HIS A 275 13.12 -18.81 25.99
C HIS A 275 12.22 -17.66 26.49
N ILE A 276 12.75 -16.80 27.35
CA ILE A 276 12.01 -15.64 27.87
C ILE A 276 11.63 -14.69 26.73
N ILE A 277 12.56 -14.37 25.83
CA ILE A 277 12.31 -13.51 24.68
C ILE A 277 11.22 -14.09 23.78
N THR A 278 11.39 -15.35 23.34
CA THR A 278 10.55 -15.93 22.29
C THR A 278 9.21 -16.46 22.80
N ARG A 279 9.10 -16.84 24.06
CA ARG A 279 7.88 -17.44 24.64
C ARG A 279 7.06 -16.46 25.49
N HIS A 280 7.70 -15.42 26.03
CA HIS A 280 7.03 -14.48 26.92
C HIS A 280 6.97 -13.06 26.37
N LEU A 281 8.12 -12.45 26.05
CA LEU A 281 8.16 -11.02 25.71
C LEU A 281 7.66 -10.73 24.29
N LEU A 282 8.16 -11.44 23.30
CA LEU A 282 7.80 -11.20 21.89
C LEU A 282 6.32 -11.52 21.62
N PRO A 283 5.75 -12.66 22.06
CA PRO A 283 4.32 -12.93 21.85
C PRO A 283 3.41 -11.91 22.53
N ASN A 284 3.74 -11.49 23.76
CA ASN A 284 2.96 -10.46 24.46
C ASN A 284 3.08 -9.07 23.83
N SER A 285 4.16 -8.80 23.09
CA SER A 285 4.35 -7.57 22.33
C SER A 285 3.73 -7.64 20.91
N MET A 286 3.31 -8.83 20.43
CA MET A 286 2.92 -9.05 19.05
C MET A 286 1.74 -8.15 18.63
N SER A 287 0.76 -7.99 19.48
CA SER A 287 -0.38 -7.12 19.23
C SER A 287 0.06 -5.67 18.94
N HIS A 288 0.99 -5.16 19.74
CA HIS A 288 1.56 -3.82 19.53
C HIS A 288 2.40 -3.75 18.25
N ILE A 289 3.22 -4.77 17.98
CA ILE A 289 4.04 -4.87 16.77
C ILE A 289 3.17 -4.83 15.51
N VAL A 290 2.05 -5.56 15.48
CA VAL A 290 1.12 -5.56 14.35
C VAL A 290 0.51 -4.19 14.12
N VAL A 291 0.09 -3.49 15.18
CA VAL A 291 -0.45 -2.11 15.09
C VAL A 291 0.60 -1.17 14.49
N VAL A 292 1.79 -1.12 15.09
CA VAL A 292 2.86 -0.20 14.64
C VAL A 292 3.31 -0.56 13.23
N GLY A 293 3.44 -1.85 12.91
CA GLY A 293 3.76 -2.31 11.56
C GLY A 293 2.73 -1.86 10.53
N THR A 294 1.43 -2.04 10.82
CA THR A 294 0.36 -1.60 9.91
C THR A 294 0.39 -0.09 9.67
N LEU A 295 0.57 0.69 10.74
CA LEU A 295 0.66 2.16 10.65
C LEU A 295 1.97 2.66 9.99
N SER A 296 2.98 1.80 9.84
CA SER A 296 4.22 2.13 9.13
C SER A 296 4.13 1.96 7.60
N ILE A 297 3.16 1.19 7.08
CA ILE A 297 3.03 0.93 5.63
C ILE A 297 2.82 2.22 4.83
N PRO A 298 1.92 3.17 5.23
CA PRO A 298 1.80 4.46 4.55
C PRO A 298 3.11 5.22 4.42
N GLY A 299 3.92 5.21 5.48
CA GLY A 299 5.23 5.85 5.48
C GLY A 299 6.21 5.23 4.48
N ALA A 300 6.21 3.90 4.34
CA ALA A 300 7.03 3.19 3.37
C ALA A 300 6.60 3.50 1.91
N ILE A 301 5.28 3.48 1.64
CA ILE A 301 4.73 3.87 0.33
C ILE A 301 5.09 5.34 0.02
N GLY A 302 4.94 6.24 0.99
CA GLY A 302 5.31 7.65 0.84
C GLY A 302 6.79 7.84 0.57
N SER A 303 7.67 7.08 1.21
CA SER A 303 9.12 7.11 1.00
C SER A 303 9.50 6.65 -0.41
N GLU A 304 8.93 5.53 -0.89
CA GLU A 304 9.11 5.08 -2.28
C GLU A 304 8.63 6.14 -3.27
N THR A 305 7.42 6.64 -3.05
CA THR A 305 6.81 7.66 -3.91
C THR A 305 7.69 8.91 -3.98
N ALA A 306 8.20 9.42 -2.86
CA ALA A 306 9.08 10.58 -2.82
C ALA A 306 10.40 10.32 -3.57
N LEU A 307 11.05 9.16 -3.36
CA LEU A 307 12.27 8.78 -4.07
C LEU A 307 12.05 8.69 -5.58
N SER A 308 10.96 8.05 -6.01
CA SER A 308 10.64 7.87 -7.43
C SER A 308 10.24 9.18 -8.09
N PHE A 309 9.49 10.04 -7.39
CA PHE A 309 9.14 11.40 -7.81
C PHE A 309 10.39 12.26 -8.05
N LEU A 310 11.36 12.18 -7.14
CA LEU A 310 12.64 12.90 -7.25
C LEU A 310 13.64 12.25 -8.21
N GLY A 311 13.27 11.12 -8.84
CA GLY A 311 14.07 10.46 -9.88
C GLY A 311 15.23 9.61 -9.37
N LEU A 312 15.25 9.25 -8.10
CA LEU A 312 16.26 8.38 -7.50
C LEU A 312 15.71 7.02 -7.07
N GLY A 313 14.38 6.85 -7.01
CA GLY A 313 13.71 5.60 -6.70
C GLY A 313 13.60 4.64 -7.90
N ILE A 314 12.39 4.21 -8.17
CA ILE A 314 12.05 3.43 -9.37
C ILE A 314 12.18 4.34 -10.60
N LEU A 315 12.70 3.78 -11.69
CA LEU A 315 12.94 4.51 -12.93
C LEU A 315 12.26 3.81 -14.11
N PRO A 316 11.89 4.55 -15.17
CA PRO A 316 11.45 3.95 -16.42
C PRO A 316 12.47 2.92 -16.95
N PRO A 317 12.00 1.82 -17.59
CA PRO A 317 10.64 1.54 -18.02
C PRO A 317 9.70 1.02 -16.92
N ALA A 318 10.17 0.76 -15.70
CA ALA A 318 9.27 0.42 -14.59
C ALA A 318 8.37 1.60 -14.21
N VAL A 319 7.16 1.30 -13.77
CA VAL A 319 6.19 2.30 -13.35
C VAL A 319 5.79 2.08 -11.90
N SER A 320 5.80 3.15 -11.11
CA SER A 320 5.20 3.23 -9.79
C SER A 320 4.32 4.49 -9.73
N TRP A 321 3.52 4.63 -8.70
CA TRP A 321 2.75 5.87 -8.53
C TRP A 321 3.66 7.10 -8.41
N GLY A 322 4.85 6.95 -7.78
CA GLY A 322 5.86 8.00 -7.71
C GLY A 322 6.44 8.40 -9.06
N VAL A 323 6.68 7.44 -9.97
CA VAL A 323 7.11 7.70 -11.35
C VAL A 323 6.02 8.46 -12.12
N MET A 324 4.74 8.05 -11.98
CA MET A 324 3.63 8.75 -12.64
C MET A 324 3.49 10.19 -12.14
N LEU A 325 3.66 10.43 -10.84
CA LEU A 325 3.66 11.79 -10.28
C LEU A 325 4.82 12.64 -10.79
N ARG A 326 5.99 12.04 -11.00
CA ARG A 326 7.13 12.71 -11.63
C ARG A 326 6.79 13.14 -13.07
N ASP A 327 6.10 12.30 -13.84
CA ASP A 327 5.65 12.66 -15.19
C ASP A 327 4.61 13.79 -15.19
N ALA A 328 3.85 13.93 -14.10
CA ALA A 328 2.83 14.95 -13.90
C ALA A 328 3.34 16.28 -13.27
N GLN A 329 4.63 16.41 -12.96
CA GLN A 329 5.15 17.58 -12.19
C GLN A 329 5.22 18.88 -12.98
N THR A 330 5.00 18.88 -14.30
CA THR A 330 5.03 20.11 -15.11
C THR A 330 3.76 20.93 -14.91
N VAL A 331 3.89 22.25 -14.97
CA VAL A 331 2.73 23.17 -14.85
C VAL A 331 1.69 22.85 -15.92
N GLU A 332 2.12 22.56 -17.14
CA GLU A 332 1.27 22.16 -18.25
C GLU A 332 0.47 20.88 -17.92
N ALA A 333 1.12 19.84 -17.40
CA ALA A 333 0.45 18.60 -17.03
C ALA A 333 -0.63 18.82 -15.95
N ILE A 334 -0.34 19.67 -14.96
CA ILE A 334 -1.27 19.93 -13.85
C ILE A 334 -2.47 20.76 -14.32
N THR A 335 -2.27 21.77 -15.18
CA THR A 335 -3.32 22.71 -15.58
C THR A 335 -4.17 22.21 -16.74
N SER A 336 -3.55 21.53 -17.71
CA SER A 336 -4.22 21.13 -18.96
C SER A 336 -4.66 19.66 -18.97
N TYR A 337 -3.99 18.80 -18.18
CA TYR A 337 -4.23 17.35 -18.20
C TYR A 337 -4.48 16.78 -16.79
N PRO A 338 -5.60 17.15 -16.13
CA PRO A 338 -5.86 16.84 -14.72
C PRO A 338 -5.91 15.34 -14.40
N TRP A 339 -6.14 14.47 -15.38
CA TRP A 339 -6.10 13.02 -15.20
C TRP A 339 -4.72 12.50 -14.81
N MET A 340 -3.66 13.24 -15.11
CA MET A 340 -2.30 12.91 -14.68
C MET A 340 -2.12 12.94 -13.16
N LEU A 341 -3.03 13.60 -12.43
CA LEU A 341 -3.01 13.68 -10.96
C LEU A 341 -3.74 12.50 -10.27
N LEU A 342 -4.32 11.58 -11.01
CA LEU A 342 -5.02 10.42 -10.43
C LEU A 342 -4.16 9.58 -9.46
N PRO A 343 -2.84 9.40 -9.68
CA PRO A 343 -1.99 8.72 -8.70
C PRO A 343 -2.02 9.37 -7.31
N VAL A 344 -2.19 10.70 -7.21
CA VAL A 344 -2.37 11.41 -5.92
C VAL A 344 -3.63 10.91 -5.21
N GLY A 345 -4.75 10.83 -5.94
CA GLY A 345 -6.01 10.34 -5.38
C GLY A 345 -5.91 8.92 -4.85
N VAL A 346 -5.29 8.02 -5.62
CA VAL A 346 -5.08 6.62 -5.21
C VAL A 346 -4.15 6.52 -4.01
N LEU A 347 -3.07 7.30 -3.96
CA LEU A 347 -2.18 7.38 -2.80
C LEU A 347 -2.92 7.85 -1.54
N ILE A 348 -3.71 8.92 -1.65
CA ILE A 348 -4.50 9.45 -0.53
C ILE A 348 -5.44 8.35 -0.01
N VAL A 349 -6.22 7.72 -0.89
CA VAL A 349 -7.14 6.64 -0.52
C VAL A 349 -6.39 5.49 0.16
N THR A 350 -5.25 5.09 -0.38
CA THR A 350 -4.43 4.00 0.18
C THR A 350 -3.92 4.35 1.58
N VAL A 351 -3.32 5.53 1.74
CA VAL A 351 -2.77 6.01 3.01
C VAL A 351 -3.85 6.09 4.09
N PHE A 352 -4.99 6.73 3.78
CA PHE A 352 -6.11 6.81 4.71
C PHE A 352 -6.67 5.44 5.09
N SER A 353 -6.78 4.54 4.12
CA SER A 353 -7.28 3.18 4.38
C SER A 353 -6.36 2.39 5.32
N PHE A 354 -5.05 2.55 5.21
CA PHE A 354 -4.11 1.94 6.16
C PHE A 354 -4.19 2.56 7.56
N TYR A 355 -4.38 3.88 7.67
CA TYR A 355 -4.60 4.52 8.98
C TYR A 355 -5.90 4.04 9.62
N LEU A 356 -7.01 3.99 8.87
CA LEU A 356 -8.28 3.47 9.37
C LEU A 356 -8.18 2.00 9.80
N LEU A 357 -7.45 1.18 9.05
CA LEU A 357 -7.17 -0.21 9.41
C LEU A 357 -6.33 -0.29 10.69
N GLY A 358 -5.25 0.48 10.77
CA GLY A 358 -4.33 0.48 11.92
C GLY A 358 -5.02 0.92 13.21
N ASP A 359 -5.84 1.96 13.17
CA ASP A 359 -6.65 2.42 14.29
C ASP A 359 -7.64 1.33 14.74
N GLY A 360 -8.32 0.68 13.81
CA GLY A 360 -9.23 -0.42 14.14
C GLY A 360 -8.53 -1.64 14.74
N ILE A 361 -7.33 -1.96 14.28
CA ILE A 361 -6.52 -3.03 14.90
C ILE A 361 -6.10 -2.60 16.30
N ARG A 362 -5.68 -1.35 16.49
CA ARG A 362 -5.32 -0.79 17.80
C ARG A 362 -6.47 -0.90 18.79
N ASP A 363 -7.66 -0.43 18.43
CA ASP A 363 -8.86 -0.49 19.29
C ASP A 363 -9.26 -1.94 19.59
N ALA A 364 -9.13 -2.85 18.60
CA ALA A 364 -9.46 -4.25 18.78
C ALA A 364 -8.53 -4.97 19.77
N VAL A 365 -7.25 -4.55 19.82
CA VAL A 365 -6.21 -5.15 20.66
C VAL A 365 -6.21 -4.56 22.08
N ASP A 366 -6.71 -3.33 22.25
CA ASP A 366 -6.74 -2.67 23.56
C ASP A 366 -7.70 -3.42 24.52
N PRO A 367 -7.21 -3.94 25.68
CA PRO A 367 -8.08 -4.62 26.63
C PRO A 367 -9.12 -3.69 27.30
N TYR A 368 -8.85 -2.39 27.27
CA TYR A 368 -9.65 -1.35 27.95
C TYR A 368 -10.56 -0.55 27.02
N ALA A 369 -10.59 -0.87 25.73
CA ALA A 369 -11.44 -0.22 24.71
C ALA A 369 -12.88 -0.79 24.68
#